data_7390a6cda6affb0ade4a10191adb6854
#
_entry.id   7390a6cda6affb0ade4a10191adb6854
#
_cell.length_a   1.000
_cell.length_b   1.000
_cell.length_c   1.000
_cell.angle_alpha   90.00
_cell.angle_beta   90.00
_cell.angle_gamma   90.00
#
_symmetry.space_group_name_H-M   'P 1'
#
loop_
_entity.id
_entity.type
_entity.pdbx_description
1 polymer ?
#
loop_
_entity_poly.entity_id
_entity_poly.type
_entity_poly.pdbx_seq_one_letter_code
_entity_poly.pdbx_strand_id
1 'polypeptide(L)'
;ALEVDAPADSVEAVMEDNRAAYKSKIDTFTKEHPGRDVTLTADDGLTLHGVYYANAETADTHRWALVLHGYRSDYTGALQLAAPYYEAGYQVIAPDLRACGESEGDYVGMGWLDREDILRWIDFILADDPEAKIVIHGISMGAATTMMTAGEDTPENVKVFIEDCGYTSV
;
A
#
# COMPACT_ATOMS: atom_id res chain seq x y z
N ALA A 1 -18.31 9.77 35.15
CA ALA A 1 -18.89 10.17 33.85
C ALA A 1 -19.71 9.00 33.38
N LEU A 2 -21.02 9.21 33.15
CA LEU A 2 -21.88 8.21 32.51
C LEU A 2 -21.46 8.19 31.03
N GLU A 3 -20.89 7.09 30.55
CA GLU A 3 -20.79 6.80 29.14
C GLU A 3 -22.24 6.65 28.63
N VAL A 4 -22.69 7.64 27.88
CA VAL A 4 -23.94 7.55 27.15
C VAL A 4 -23.61 6.85 25.85
N ASP A 5 -24.04 5.60 25.69
CA ASP A 5 -23.91 4.90 24.43
C ASP A 5 -24.54 5.73 23.32
N ALA A 6 -23.82 5.94 22.23
CA ALA A 6 -24.34 6.66 21.09
C ALA A 6 -25.57 5.92 20.52
N PRO A 7 -26.63 6.64 20.05
CA PRO A 7 -27.75 5.99 19.41
C PRO A 7 -27.29 5.07 18.27
N ALA A 8 -27.92 3.90 18.13
CA ALA A 8 -27.51 2.87 17.16
C ALA A 8 -27.52 3.34 15.68
N ASP A 9 -28.22 4.42 15.39
CA ASP A 9 -28.32 5.07 14.08
C ASP A 9 -27.48 6.35 13.97
N SER A 10 -26.67 6.65 15.00
CA SER A 10 -25.75 7.79 14.94
C SER A 10 -24.60 7.55 13.96
N VAL A 11 -24.03 8.64 13.44
CA VAL A 11 -22.85 8.58 12.54
C VAL A 11 -21.69 7.87 13.23
N GLU A 12 -21.50 8.12 14.52
CA GLU A 12 -20.45 7.48 15.34
C GLU A 12 -20.63 5.96 15.41
N ALA A 13 -21.86 5.48 15.67
CA ALA A 13 -22.16 4.05 15.74
C ALA A 13 -21.95 3.37 14.39
N VAL A 14 -22.42 3.99 13.29
CA VAL A 14 -22.19 3.48 11.93
C VAL A 14 -20.71 3.45 11.57
N MET A 15 -19.94 4.46 11.97
CA MET A 15 -18.49 4.48 11.75
C MET A 15 -17.78 3.39 12.55
N GLU A 16 -18.20 3.12 13.77
CA GLU A 16 -17.62 2.09 14.62
C GLU A 16 -17.92 0.69 14.08
N ASP A 17 -19.16 0.43 13.67
CA ASP A 17 -19.56 -0.82 13.02
C ASP A 17 -18.78 -1.05 11.72
N ASN A 18 -18.60 -0.01 10.90
CA ASN A 18 -17.79 -0.09 9.68
C ASN A 18 -16.33 -0.40 9.98
N ARG A 19 -15.73 0.22 11.01
CA ARG A 19 -14.36 -0.05 11.44
C ARG A 19 -14.20 -1.49 11.93
N ALA A 20 -15.15 -1.99 12.74
CA ALA A 20 -15.14 -3.36 13.24
C ALA A 20 -15.25 -4.38 12.10
N ALA A 21 -16.20 -4.17 11.18
CA ALA A 21 -16.37 -5.01 9.99
C ALA A 21 -15.12 -5.00 9.11
N TYR A 22 -14.49 -3.84 8.96
CA TYR A 22 -13.28 -3.65 8.20
C TYR A 22 -12.10 -4.40 8.83
N LYS A 23 -11.90 -4.20 10.14
CA LYS A 23 -10.87 -4.90 10.89
C LYS A 23 -11.03 -6.42 10.78
N SER A 24 -12.26 -6.93 10.91
CA SER A 24 -12.54 -8.36 10.77
C SER A 24 -12.15 -8.90 9.39
N LYS A 25 -12.39 -8.15 8.31
CA LYS A 25 -11.97 -8.54 6.95
C LYS A 25 -10.46 -8.61 6.82
N ILE A 26 -9.74 -7.62 7.35
CA ILE A 26 -8.27 -7.58 7.31
C ILE A 26 -7.69 -8.74 8.14
N ASP A 27 -8.21 -8.98 9.34
CA ASP A 27 -7.78 -10.07 10.20
C ASP A 27 -7.99 -11.45 9.52
N THR A 28 -9.11 -11.61 8.81
CA THR A 28 -9.39 -12.82 8.01
C THR A 28 -8.40 -12.92 6.85
N PHE A 29 -8.22 -11.87 6.08
CA PHE A 29 -7.31 -11.82 4.94
C PHE A 29 -5.88 -12.19 5.34
N THR A 30 -5.33 -11.57 6.37
CA THR A 30 -3.96 -11.84 6.83
C THR A 30 -3.76 -13.24 7.39
N LYS A 31 -4.81 -13.84 7.96
CA LYS A 31 -4.78 -15.22 8.45
C LYS A 31 -4.83 -16.24 7.31
N GLU A 32 -5.63 -15.99 6.29
CA GLU A 32 -5.83 -16.89 5.16
C GLU A 32 -4.72 -16.75 4.10
N HIS A 33 -4.17 -15.55 3.98
CA HIS A 33 -3.14 -15.20 3.01
C HIS A 33 -1.92 -14.58 3.73
N PRO A 34 -1.07 -15.41 4.36
CA PRO A 34 0.14 -14.90 4.99
C PRO A 34 1.06 -14.28 3.94
N GLY A 35 1.38 -13.00 4.11
CA GLY A 35 2.33 -12.31 3.26
C GLY A 35 3.76 -12.79 3.48
N ARG A 36 4.62 -12.54 2.52
CA ARG A 36 6.06 -12.81 2.60
C ARG A 36 6.80 -11.49 2.67
N ASP A 37 7.65 -11.34 3.69
CA ASP A 37 8.54 -10.19 3.79
C ASP A 37 9.49 -10.15 2.60
N VAL A 38 9.64 -8.97 2.02
CA VAL A 38 10.56 -8.68 0.92
C VAL A 38 11.30 -7.39 1.23
N THR A 39 12.55 -7.32 0.79
CA THR A 39 13.38 -6.13 0.98
C THR A 39 14.04 -5.74 -0.33
N LEU A 40 14.31 -4.46 -0.49
CA LEU A 40 15.16 -3.93 -1.54
C LEU A 40 16.07 -2.82 -0.99
N THR A 41 17.07 -2.44 -1.75
CA THR A 41 17.95 -1.32 -1.41
C THR A 41 17.57 -0.11 -2.26
N ALA A 42 17.28 1.01 -1.60
CA ALA A 42 17.05 2.31 -2.24
C ALA A 42 18.33 2.89 -2.83
N ASP A 43 18.22 3.88 -3.71
CA ASP A 43 19.36 4.50 -4.37
C ASP A 43 20.34 5.19 -3.41
N ASP A 44 19.87 5.63 -2.25
CA ASP A 44 20.66 6.22 -1.17
C ASP A 44 21.22 5.19 -0.17
N GLY A 45 20.99 3.89 -0.44
CA GLY A 45 21.54 2.77 0.32
C GLY A 45 20.67 2.29 1.49
N LEU A 46 19.49 2.90 1.73
CA LEU A 46 18.56 2.43 2.75
C LEU A 46 17.97 1.07 2.37
N THR A 47 17.81 0.20 3.36
CA THR A 47 17.03 -1.04 3.20
C THR A 47 15.56 -0.72 3.38
N LEU A 48 14.76 -0.99 2.36
CA LEU A 48 13.32 -0.83 2.39
C LEU A 48 12.66 -2.19 2.53
N HIS A 49 11.65 -2.26 3.38
CA HIS A 49 10.84 -3.43 3.64
C HIS A 49 9.47 -3.33 2.97
N GLY A 50 8.86 -4.46 2.70
CA GLY A 50 7.48 -4.56 2.25
C GLY A 50 6.97 -5.98 2.38
N VAL A 51 5.68 -6.17 2.22
CA VAL A 51 5.04 -7.47 2.27
C VAL A 51 4.41 -7.82 0.93
N TYR A 52 4.79 -8.98 0.41
CA TYR A 52 4.28 -9.52 -0.85
C TYR A 52 3.22 -10.59 -0.59
N TYR A 53 2.03 -10.38 -1.14
CA TYR A 53 0.91 -11.31 -1.15
C TYR A 53 0.82 -11.95 -2.54
N ALA A 54 1.36 -13.16 -2.65
CA ALA A 54 1.39 -13.92 -3.89
C ALA A 54 0.04 -14.61 -4.14
N ASN A 55 -0.56 -14.37 -5.30
CA ASN A 55 -1.76 -15.06 -5.75
C ASN A 55 -1.38 -16.05 -6.87
N ALA A 56 -1.11 -17.30 -6.47
CA ALA A 56 -0.63 -18.32 -7.39
C ALA A 56 -1.66 -18.71 -8.47
N GLU A 57 -2.95 -18.56 -8.19
CA GLU A 57 -4.03 -18.93 -9.12
C GLU A 57 -4.13 -17.99 -10.32
N THR A 58 -3.62 -16.77 -10.19
CA THR A 58 -3.75 -15.72 -11.21
C THR A 58 -2.41 -15.13 -11.65
N ALA A 59 -1.30 -15.79 -11.33
CA ALA A 59 0.04 -15.31 -11.67
C ALA A 59 0.22 -15.08 -13.18
N ASP A 60 -0.39 -15.90 -14.02
CA ASP A 60 -0.38 -15.81 -15.48
C ASP A 60 -1.14 -14.59 -16.04
N THR A 61 -1.85 -13.86 -15.22
CA THR A 61 -2.54 -12.63 -15.65
C THR A 61 -1.63 -11.41 -15.67
N HIS A 62 -0.45 -11.51 -15.07
CA HIS A 62 0.53 -10.41 -14.94
C HIS A 62 -0.03 -9.15 -14.27
N ARG A 63 -1.06 -9.27 -13.43
CA ARG A 63 -1.67 -8.12 -12.73
C ARG A 63 -1.02 -7.92 -11.37
N TRP A 64 -0.51 -6.71 -11.15
CA TRP A 64 0.18 -6.31 -9.92
C TRP A 64 -0.44 -5.06 -9.33
N ALA A 65 -0.53 -5.02 -8.02
CA ALA A 65 -0.90 -3.84 -7.27
C ALA A 65 0.21 -3.48 -6.27
N LEU A 66 0.70 -2.26 -6.35
CA LEU A 66 1.59 -1.65 -5.38
C LEU A 66 0.75 -0.69 -4.54
N VAL A 67 0.54 -1.01 -3.25
CA VAL A 67 -0.40 -0.30 -2.38
C VAL A 67 0.33 0.44 -1.27
N LEU A 68 0.09 1.75 -1.13
CA LEU A 68 0.89 2.65 -0.31
C LEU A 68 0.08 3.20 0.88
N HIS A 69 0.63 3.04 2.08
CA HIS A 69 0.01 3.47 3.33
C HIS A 69 0.10 4.99 3.59
N GLY A 70 -0.67 5.47 4.57
CA GLY A 70 -0.67 6.87 4.99
C GLY A 70 0.39 7.21 6.05
N TYR A 71 0.42 8.49 6.46
CA TYR A 71 1.33 9.01 7.47
C TYR A 71 1.15 8.31 8.84
N ARG A 72 2.25 8.08 9.54
CA ARG A 72 2.30 7.38 10.84
C ARG A 72 1.71 5.96 10.80
N SER A 73 1.84 5.29 9.68
CA SER A 73 1.42 3.92 9.47
C SER A 73 2.58 3.09 8.93
N ASP A 74 2.31 1.87 8.60
CA ASP A 74 3.17 0.89 7.95
C ASP A 74 2.36 0.12 6.91
N TYR A 75 2.89 -0.95 6.33
CA TYR A 75 2.19 -1.77 5.34
C TYR A 75 0.80 -2.23 5.81
N THR A 76 0.59 -2.39 7.14
CA THR A 76 -0.71 -2.84 7.66
C THR A 76 -1.82 -1.83 7.40
N GLY A 77 -1.51 -0.54 7.35
CA GLY A 77 -2.44 0.52 6.95
C GLY A 77 -2.86 0.47 5.48
N ALA A 78 -2.07 -0.21 4.63
CA ALA A 78 -2.43 -0.43 3.22
C ALA A 78 -3.21 -1.74 2.99
N LEU A 79 -3.40 -2.58 4.00
CA LEU A 79 -4.14 -3.86 3.86
C LEU A 79 -5.58 -3.66 3.42
N GLN A 80 -6.16 -2.51 3.71
CA GLN A 80 -7.46 -2.12 3.22
C GLN A 80 -7.51 -2.01 1.68
N LEU A 81 -6.41 -1.70 1.05
CA LEU A 81 -6.27 -1.72 -0.40
C LEU A 81 -5.81 -3.10 -0.88
N ALA A 82 -4.89 -3.73 -0.15
CA ALA A 82 -4.30 -5.01 -0.51
C ALA A 82 -5.33 -6.13 -0.66
N ALA A 83 -6.23 -6.29 0.33
CA ALA A 83 -7.20 -7.37 0.34
C ALA A 83 -8.13 -7.35 -0.89
N PRO A 84 -8.80 -6.23 -1.25
CA PRO A 84 -9.61 -6.17 -2.47
C PRO A 84 -8.84 -6.44 -3.76
N TYR A 85 -7.58 -5.97 -3.88
CA TYR A 85 -6.75 -6.28 -5.04
C TYR A 85 -6.42 -7.77 -5.12
N TYR A 86 -6.04 -8.38 -4.01
CA TYR A 86 -5.77 -9.80 -3.95
C TYR A 86 -7.01 -10.64 -4.34
N GLU A 87 -8.19 -10.30 -3.78
CA GLU A 87 -9.47 -10.94 -4.13
C GLU A 87 -9.83 -10.77 -5.60
N ALA A 88 -9.44 -9.65 -6.21
CA ALA A 88 -9.59 -9.39 -7.65
C ALA A 88 -8.54 -10.10 -8.52
N GLY A 89 -7.64 -10.90 -7.91
CA GLY A 89 -6.64 -11.71 -8.59
C GLY A 89 -5.37 -10.95 -8.97
N TYR A 90 -4.95 -9.97 -8.18
CA TYR A 90 -3.67 -9.29 -8.33
C TYR A 90 -2.60 -9.95 -7.46
N GLN A 91 -1.35 -9.92 -7.92
CA GLN A 91 -0.18 -9.98 -7.07
C GLN A 91 -0.10 -8.65 -6.32
N VAL A 92 0.13 -8.64 -5.02
CA VAL A 92 0.10 -7.39 -4.24
C VAL A 92 1.39 -7.20 -3.48
N ILE A 93 1.99 -6.01 -3.58
CA ILE A 93 3.07 -5.56 -2.70
C ILE A 93 2.57 -4.37 -1.90
N ALA A 94 2.73 -4.45 -0.60
CA ALA A 94 2.49 -3.37 0.36
C ALA A 94 3.82 -3.00 1.03
N PRO A 95 4.55 -1.98 0.54
CA PRO A 95 5.78 -1.53 1.16
C PRO A 95 5.52 -0.73 2.43
N ASP A 96 6.47 -0.79 3.35
CA ASP A 96 6.69 0.27 4.33
C ASP A 96 7.42 1.42 3.62
N LEU A 97 6.81 2.60 3.60
CA LEU A 97 7.47 3.79 3.07
C LEU A 97 8.69 4.13 3.95
N ARG A 98 9.68 4.86 3.40
CA ARG A 98 10.92 5.19 4.14
C ARG A 98 10.65 5.76 5.54
N ALA A 99 11.45 5.37 6.52
CA ALA A 99 11.30 5.70 7.94
C ALA A 99 9.97 5.27 8.56
N CYS A 100 9.27 4.29 7.97
CA CYS A 100 8.05 3.71 8.49
C CYS A 100 8.21 2.19 8.62
N GLY A 101 7.48 1.58 9.57
CA GLY A 101 7.52 0.14 9.77
C GLY A 101 8.93 -0.42 9.96
N GLU A 102 9.33 -1.36 9.12
CA GLU A 102 10.66 -1.96 9.11
C GLU A 102 11.62 -1.35 8.06
N SER A 103 11.16 -0.37 7.29
CA SER A 103 12.02 0.38 6.37
C SER A 103 12.94 1.34 7.10
N GLU A 104 14.21 1.37 6.70
CA GLU A 104 15.20 2.30 7.22
C GLU A 104 14.88 3.76 6.83
N GLY A 105 15.52 4.69 7.53
CA GLY A 105 15.46 6.13 7.29
C GLY A 105 15.35 6.92 8.58
N ASP A 106 15.86 8.14 8.58
CA ASP A 106 15.85 9.03 9.75
C ASP A 106 14.61 9.92 9.80
N TYR A 107 13.93 10.09 8.66
CA TYR A 107 12.73 10.93 8.55
C TYR A 107 11.82 10.50 7.40
N VAL A 108 10.54 10.75 7.59
CA VAL A 108 9.50 10.44 6.61
C VAL A 108 9.61 11.38 5.41
N GLY A 109 9.61 10.83 4.20
CA GLY A 109 9.84 11.57 2.97
C GLY A 109 8.68 12.42 2.46
N MET A 110 7.48 12.27 3.08
CA MET A 110 6.24 13.00 2.73
C MET A 110 5.87 12.92 1.24
N GLY A 111 6.24 11.83 0.60
CA GLY A 111 6.02 11.57 -0.83
C GLY A 111 7.20 11.97 -1.72
N TRP A 112 7.98 12.99 -1.34
CA TRP A 112 9.01 13.53 -2.22
C TRP A 112 10.21 12.59 -2.40
N LEU A 113 10.77 12.06 -1.33
CA LEU A 113 11.83 11.04 -1.42
C LEU A 113 11.24 9.65 -1.72
N ASP A 114 10.06 9.38 -1.16
CA ASP A 114 9.37 8.11 -1.34
C ASP A 114 9.09 7.79 -2.82
N ARG A 115 8.86 8.80 -3.68
CA ARG A 115 8.62 8.57 -5.11
C ARG A 115 9.77 7.82 -5.81
N GLU A 116 11.01 8.08 -5.40
CA GLU A 116 12.19 7.41 -5.93
C GLU A 116 12.25 5.95 -5.44
N ASP A 117 11.85 5.70 -4.20
CA ASP A 117 11.72 4.35 -3.66
C ASP A 117 10.67 3.54 -4.42
N ILE A 118 9.54 4.19 -4.80
CA ILE A 118 8.50 3.52 -5.57
C ILE A 118 9.02 3.08 -6.95
N LEU A 119 9.92 3.84 -7.58
CA LEU A 119 10.57 3.38 -8.82
C LEU A 119 11.38 2.09 -8.58
N ARG A 120 12.05 1.96 -7.44
CA ARG A 120 12.77 0.71 -7.08
C ARG A 120 11.81 -0.45 -6.82
N TRP A 121 10.64 -0.19 -6.22
CA TRP A 121 9.60 -1.21 -6.07
C TRP A 121 9.00 -1.64 -7.42
N ILE A 122 8.87 -0.73 -8.38
CA ILE A 122 8.49 -1.07 -9.75
C ILE A 122 9.55 -1.98 -10.38
N ASP A 123 10.83 -1.64 -10.26
CA ASP A 123 11.93 -2.46 -10.76
C ASP A 123 11.95 -3.85 -10.10
N PHE A 124 11.67 -3.92 -8.80
CA PHE A 124 11.54 -5.18 -8.07
C PHE A 124 10.44 -6.08 -8.67
N ILE A 125 9.28 -5.51 -8.98
CA ILE A 125 8.19 -6.23 -9.64
C ILE A 125 8.63 -6.71 -11.03
N LEU A 126 9.24 -5.84 -11.82
CA LEU A 126 9.63 -6.15 -13.20
C LEU A 126 10.78 -7.16 -13.28
N ALA A 127 11.60 -7.27 -12.25
CA ALA A 127 12.63 -8.31 -12.15
C ALA A 127 12.01 -9.72 -11.95
N ASP A 128 10.86 -9.80 -11.27
CA ASP A 128 10.10 -11.04 -11.07
C ASP A 128 9.17 -11.33 -12.26
N ASP A 129 8.49 -10.31 -12.78
CA ASP A 129 7.52 -10.39 -13.87
C ASP A 129 7.72 -9.24 -14.88
N PRO A 130 8.51 -9.45 -15.96
CA PRO A 130 8.73 -8.42 -16.98
C PRO A 130 7.46 -8.01 -17.75
N GLU A 131 6.41 -8.82 -17.74
CA GLU A 131 5.12 -8.55 -18.40
C GLU A 131 4.10 -7.92 -17.44
N ALA A 132 4.51 -7.58 -16.21
CA ALA A 132 3.64 -7.01 -15.19
C ALA A 132 2.83 -5.82 -15.71
N LYS A 133 1.56 -5.77 -15.32
CA LYS A 133 0.64 -4.65 -15.51
C LYS A 133 0.34 -4.08 -14.13
N ILE A 134 0.99 -2.99 -13.81
CA ILE A 134 1.05 -2.47 -12.45
C ILE A 134 0.02 -1.36 -12.26
N VAL A 135 -0.77 -1.46 -11.19
CA VAL A 135 -1.51 -0.35 -10.60
C VAL A 135 -0.79 0.10 -9.33
N ILE A 136 -0.62 1.41 -9.17
CA ILE A 136 -0.10 2.02 -7.94
C ILE A 136 -1.26 2.73 -7.28
N HIS A 137 -1.59 2.36 -6.05
CA HIS A 137 -2.71 2.91 -5.31
C HIS A 137 -2.26 3.33 -3.91
N GLY A 138 -2.35 4.61 -3.61
CA GLY A 138 -1.96 5.16 -2.33
C GLY A 138 -3.11 5.87 -1.62
N ILE A 139 -3.06 5.86 -0.27
CA ILE A 139 -3.97 6.59 0.60
C ILE A 139 -3.22 7.67 1.37
N SER A 140 -3.77 8.89 1.45
CA SER A 140 -3.22 10.02 2.22
C SER A 140 -1.77 10.33 1.80
N MET A 141 -0.76 10.15 2.65
CA MET A 141 0.65 10.29 2.29
C MET A 141 1.05 9.34 1.14
N GLY A 142 0.54 8.11 1.14
CA GLY A 142 0.73 7.18 0.02
C GLY A 142 0.11 7.68 -1.28
N ALA A 143 -1.01 8.40 -1.22
CA ALA A 143 -1.61 9.04 -2.39
C ALA A 143 -0.76 10.19 -2.91
N ALA A 144 -0.20 11.02 -2.02
CA ALA A 144 0.76 12.06 -2.41
C ALA A 144 2.01 11.45 -3.07
N THR A 145 2.53 10.35 -2.50
CA THR A 145 3.63 9.58 -3.10
C THR A 145 3.25 9.07 -4.50
N THR A 146 2.04 8.52 -4.66
CA THR A 146 1.52 8.04 -5.96
C THR A 146 1.48 9.17 -7.00
N MET A 147 0.97 10.34 -6.63
CA MET A 147 0.95 11.51 -7.54
C MET A 147 2.36 11.96 -7.94
N MET A 148 3.29 12.01 -6.96
CA MET A 148 4.68 12.42 -7.22
C MET A 148 5.39 11.39 -8.11
N THR A 149 5.16 10.09 -7.89
CA THR A 149 5.69 9.01 -8.75
C THR A 149 5.14 9.09 -10.17
N ALA A 150 3.87 9.48 -10.35
CA ALA A 150 3.27 9.65 -11.67
C ALA A 150 3.91 10.79 -12.48
N GLY A 151 4.64 11.69 -11.83
CA GLY A 151 5.43 12.74 -12.47
C GLY A 151 6.82 12.31 -12.93
N GLU A 152 7.26 11.11 -12.54
CA GLU A 152 8.56 10.56 -12.91
C GLU A 152 8.48 9.76 -14.23
N ASP A 153 9.65 9.40 -14.78
CA ASP A 153 9.74 8.55 -15.98
C ASP A 153 9.50 7.09 -15.60
N THR A 154 8.23 6.71 -15.55
CA THR A 154 7.80 5.35 -15.21
C THR A 154 7.68 4.46 -16.44
N PRO A 155 7.99 3.15 -16.35
CA PRO A 155 7.87 2.22 -17.46
C PRO A 155 6.41 2.04 -17.90
N GLU A 156 6.20 1.68 -19.18
CA GLU A 156 4.86 1.42 -19.73
C GLU A 156 4.09 0.31 -19.01
N ASN A 157 4.76 -0.47 -18.18
CA ASN A 157 4.17 -1.49 -17.32
C ASN A 157 3.24 -0.90 -16.26
N VAL A 158 3.47 0.34 -15.83
CA VAL A 158 2.57 1.05 -14.91
C VAL A 158 1.39 1.57 -15.71
N LYS A 159 0.20 1.01 -15.44
CA LYS A 159 -1.01 1.27 -16.21
C LYS A 159 -1.91 2.31 -15.57
N VAL A 160 -1.91 2.38 -14.25
CA VAL A 160 -2.84 3.23 -13.50
C VAL A 160 -2.17 3.74 -12.23
N PHE A 161 -2.37 5.03 -11.95
CA PHE A 161 -2.10 5.66 -10.67
C PHE A 161 -3.44 6.04 -10.04
N ILE A 162 -3.68 5.60 -8.81
CA ILE A 162 -4.89 5.90 -8.05
C ILE A 162 -4.48 6.60 -6.77
N GLU A 163 -5.00 7.79 -6.57
CA GLU A 163 -4.78 8.56 -5.36
C GLU A 163 -6.08 8.65 -4.55
N ASP A 164 -6.00 8.35 -3.28
CA ASP A 164 -7.10 8.47 -2.34
C ASP A 164 -6.73 9.48 -1.24
N CYS A 165 -7.37 10.66 -1.29
CA CYS A 165 -7.18 11.79 -0.38
C CYS A 165 -5.73 12.28 -0.22
N GLY A 166 -4.98 12.35 -1.33
CA GLY A 166 -3.62 12.90 -1.36
C GLY A 166 -3.57 14.42 -1.18
N TYR A 167 -2.36 14.92 -0.95
CA TYR A 167 -2.05 16.36 -0.88
C TYR A 167 -0.97 16.73 -1.91
N THR A 168 -0.98 17.98 -2.33
CA THR A 168 -0.01 18.51 -3.31
C THR A 168 1.09 19.35 -2.67
N SER A 169 0.94 19.70 -1.41
CA SER A 169 1.93 20.46 -0.61
C SER A 169 1.74 20.19 0.89
N VAL A 170 2.80 20.28 1.64
CA VAL A 170 2.86 20.19 3.11
C VAL A 170 3.35 21.50 3.70
#